data_49e035eb4a29d4dc562e7935f503b3b9
#
_entry.id   49e035eb4a29d4dc562e7935f503b3b9
#
_cell.length_a   1.000
_cell.length_b   1.000
_cell.length_c   1.000
_cell.angle_alpha   90.00
_cell.angle_beta   90.00
_cell.angle_gamma   90.00
#
_symmetry.space_group_name_H-M   'P 1'
#
loop_
_entity.id
_entity.type
_entity.pdbx_description
1 polymer ?
#
loop_
_entity_poly.entity_id
_entity_poly.type
_entity_poly.pdbx_seq_one_letter_code
_entity_poly.pdbx_strand_id
1 'polypeptide(L)'
;MGKTKDLSKKIRDTKGTFHAKMGSIKDRNGMDLTKAEDIKKRWQEYTEELFKKDLHDPDNHDGVITGLEPDILECEVKWALESITTNKASKGDGIPVELFQILKDDSVKVLHSICQQIWKTQQWPQDWKRSVFSLIPKKGNIKECSNYHTIALISHASKVMLKILQARLQ
;
A
#
# COMPACT_ATOMS: atom_id res chain seq x y z
N MET A 1 -35.41 15.83 15.51
CA MET A 1 -34.16 16.63 15.27
C MET A 1 -32.91 16.11 15.99
N GLY A 2 -32.86 14.87 16.48
CA GLY A 2 -31.72 14.31 17.25
C GLY A 2 -30.65 13.55 16.45
N LYS A 3 -31.00 12.92 15.32
CA LYS A 3 -30.12 11.95 14.64
C LYS A 3 -28.93 12.58 13.88
N THR A 4 -29.04 13.80 13.42
CA THR A 4 -27.94 14.51 12.71
C THR A 4 -26.83 14.99 13.63
N LYS A 5 -27.15 15.36 14.87
CA LYS A 5 -26.15 15.75 15.87
C LYS A 5 -25.31 14.57 16.35
N ASP A 6 -25.91 13.37 16.48
CA ASP A 6 -25.19 12.15 16.85
C ASP A 6 -24.27 11.66 15.74
N LEU A 7 -24.68 11.80 14.48
CA LEU A 7 -23.81 11.45 13.34
C LEU A 7 -22.61 12.39 13.25
N SER A 8 -22.84 13.69 13.44
CA SER A 8 -21.76 14.71 13.44
C SER A 8 -20.80 14.54 14.60
N LYS A 9 -21.30 14.06 15.76
CA LYS A 9 -20.47 13.72 16.92
C LYS A 9 -19.63 12.48 16.66
N LYS A 10 -20.24 11.40 16.13
CA LYS A 10 -19.51 10.18 15.73
C LYS A 10 -18.45 10.45 14.66
N ILE A 11 -18.75 11.28 13.66
CA ILE A 11 -17.77 11.66 12.63
C ILE A 11 -16.64 12.50 13.23
N ARG A 12 -16.94 13.36 14.20
CA ARG A 12 -15.94 14.18 14.91
C ARG A 12 -15.06 13.30 15.80
N ASP A 13 -15.66 12.36 16.51
CA ASP A 13 -14.96 11.41 17.38
C ASP A 13 -14.09 10.43 16.57
N THR A 14 -14.52 10.07 15.34
CA THR A 14 -13.72 9.24 14.41
C THR A 14 -12.60 10.03 13.73
N LYS A 15 -12.81 11.34 13.46
CA LYS A 15 -11.76 12.24 12.93
C LYS A 15 -10.85 12.82 14.02
N GLY A 16 -11.27 12.74 15.29
CA GLY A 16 -10.69 13.52 16.38
C GLY A 16 -9.55 12.89 17.14
N THR A 17 -9.08 11.67 16.84
CA THR A 17 -8.24 10.99 17.82
C THR A 17 -7.05 10.20 17.33
N PHE A 18 -6.63 10.34 16.10
CA PHE A 18 -5.29 9.92 15.79
C PHE A 18 -4.36 11.11 15.55
N HIS A 19 -4.23 11.98 16.54
CA HIS A 19 -3.00 12.72 16.71
C HIS A 19 -2.00 11.72 17.30
N ALA A 20 -1.24 11.09 16.44
CA ALA A 20 0.02 10.52 16.88
C ALA A 20 0.79 11.69 17.52
N LYS A 21 0.76 11.75 18.84
CA LYS A 21 1.71 12.59 19.60
C LYS A 21 3.07 11.92 19.45
N MET A 22 3.59 11.93 18.24
CA MET A 22 4.99 11.60 17.98
C MET A 22 5.82 12.80 18.39
N GLY A 23 5.91 13.03 19.70
CA GLY A 23 6.74 14.08 20.24
C GLY A 23 8.24 13.83 20.05
N SER A 24 8.64 12.57 20.03
CA SER A 24 10.05 12.16 19.81
C SER A 24 10.13 10.67 19.49
N ILE A 25 11.17 10.28 18.74
CA ILE A 25 11.57 8.88 18.56
C ILE A 25 13.05 8.74 18.92
N LYS A 26 13.49 7.52 19.20
CA LYS A 26 14.90 7.25 19.48
C LYS A 26 15.70 7.01 18.19
N ASP A 27 16.90 7.55 18.16
CA ASP A 27 17.91 7.20 17.17
C ASP A 27 18.48 5.79 17.45
N ARG A 28 19.51 5.38 16.67
CA ARG A 28 20.20 4.10 16.86
C ARG A 28 20.97 4.00 18.18
N ASN A 29 21.34 5.15 18.76
CA ASN A 29 22.10 5.25 20.00
C ASN A 29 21.20 5.41 21.23
N GLY A 30 19.86 5.40 21.03
CA GLY A 30 18.89 5.57 22.11
C GLY A 30 18.60 7.03 22.49
N MET A 31 19.12 8.01 21.73
CA MET A 31 18.87 9.42 21.96
C MET A 31 17.54 9.88 21.34
N ASP A 32 16.85 10.77 22.02
CA ASP A 32 15.55 11.30 21.58
C ASP A 32 15.72 12.30 20.41
N LEU A 33 15.12 11.99 19.28
CA LEU A 33 14.97 12.88 18.13
C LEU A 33 13.64 13.63 18.26
N THR A 34 13.68 14.96 18.20
CA THR A 34 12.49 15.83 18.34
C THR A 34 12.19 16.63 17.09
N LYS A 35 13.16 16.82 16.22
CA LYS A 35 12.97 17.55 14.96
C LYS A 35 12.31 16.68 13.93
N ALA A 36 11.30 17.21 13.25
CA ALA A 36 10.52 16.48 12.26
C ALA A 36 11.36 15.86 11.14
N GLU A 37 12.38 16.56 10.66
CA GLU A 37 13.27 16.08 9.61
C GLU A 37 14.12 14.88 10.09
N ASP A 38 14.67 14.95 11.31
CA ASP A 38 15.46 13.85 11.89
C ASP A 38 14.57 12.62 12.15
N ILE A 39 13.34 12.83 12.62
CA ILE A 39 12.33 11.79 12.79
C ILE A 39 12.01 11.12 11.45
N LYS A 40 11.77 11.91 10.40
CA LYS A 40 11.47 11.41 9.04
C LYS A 40 12.66 10.60 8.50
N LYS A 41 13.87 11.12 8.64
CA LYS A 41 15.09 10.43 8.22
C LYS A 41 15.27 9.09 8.95
N ARG A 42 15.03 9.07 10.27
CA ARG A 42 15.14 7.84 11.08
C ARG A 42 14.12 6.78 10.64
N TRP A 43 12.87 7.17 10.32
CA TRP A 43 11.88 6.27 9.78
C TRP A 43 12.27 5.72 8.40
N GLN A 44 12.84 6.58 7.55
CA GLN A 44 13.33 6.15 6.24
C GLN A 44 14.43 5.09 6.40
N GLU A 45 15.44 5.35 7.23
CA GLU A 45 16.52 4.41 7.52
C GLU A 45 15.99 3.08 8.05
N TYR A 46 15.05 3.13 8.99
CA TYR A 46 14.47 1.91 9.58
C TYR A 46 13.70 1.08 8.56
N THR A 47 12.88 1.73 7.73
CA THR A 47 12.13 1.01 6.68
C THR A 47 13.04 0.43 5.62
N GLU A 48 14.08 1.15 5.19
CA GLU A 48 15.07 0.62 4.26
C GLU A 48 15.80 -0.61 4.81
N GLU A 49 16.18 -0.60 6.09
CA GLU A 49 16.82 -1.76 6.73
C GLU A 49 15.87 -2.95 6.85
N LEU A 50 14.59 -2.69 7.18
CA LEU A 50 13.58 -3.73 7.31
C LEU A 50 13.40 -4.50 5.98
N PHE A 51 13.32 -3.76 4.87
CA PHE A 51 13.10 -4.36 3.55
C PHE A 51 14.40 -4.90 2.89
N LYS A 52 15.57 -4.35 3.23
CA LYS A 52 16.85 -4.92 2.74
C LYS A 52 17.10 -6.33 3.27
N LYS A 53 16.63 -6.66 4.46
CA LYS A 53 16.75 -8.02 5.01
C LYS A 53 15.97 -9.06 4.21
N ASP A 54 14.82 -8.65 3.65
CA ASP A 54 13.97 -9.54 2.87
C ASP A 54 14.45 -9.70 1.40
N LEU A 55 15.37 -8.81 0.95
CA LEU A 55 15.93 -8.85 -0.41
C LEU A 55 17.18 -9.74 -0.54
N HIS A 56 17.61 -10.41 0.52
CA HIS A 56 18.68 -11.41 0.47
C HIS A 56 18.11 -12.79 0.07
N ASP A 57 17.46 -12.83 -1.10
CA ASP A 57 17.25 -14.06 -1.82
C ASP A 57 18.47 -14.27 -2.74
N PRO A 58 19.31 -15.31 -2.49
CA PRO A 58 20.50 -15.57 -3.31
C PRO A 58 20.16 -16.09 -4.70
N ASP A 59 18.93 -16.46 -4.96
CA ASP A 59 18.45 -16.86 -6.27
C ASP A 59 18.00 -15.62 -7.06
N ASN A 60 18.99 -14.86 -7.53
CA ASN A 60 18.79 -13.94 -8.63
C ASN A 60 18.45 -14.76 -9.87
N HIS A 61 17.21 -15.23 -9.96
CA HIS A 61 16.67 -15.73 -11.20
C HIS A 61 16.62 -14.53 -12.15
N ASP A 62 17.63 -14.41 -12.99
CA ASP A 62 17.52 -13.81 -14.30
C ASP A 62 16.48 -14.63 -15.08
N GLY A 63 15.24 -14.59 -14.58
CA GLY A 63 14.08 -15.14 -15.26
C GLY A 63 13.88 -14.34 -16.50
N VAL A 64 14.57 -14.74 -17.57
CA VAL A 64 14.17 -14.39 -18.93
C VAL A 64 12.75 -14.90 -19.03
N ILE A 65 11.78 -14.02 -18.83
CA ILE A 65 10.40 -14.27 -19.19
C ILE A 65 10.42 -14.43 -20.70
N THR A 66 10.59 -15.68 -21.11
CA THR A 66 10.47 -16.06 -22.53
C THR A 66 9.04 -15.71 -22.92
N GLY A 67 8.87 -14.92 -23.98
CA GLY A 67 7.61 -14.31 -24.41
C GLY A 67 6.50 -15.29 -24.86
N LEU A 68 6.30 -16.37 -24.14
CA LEU A 68 5.30 -17.41 -24.35
C LEU A 68 4.16 -17.36 -23.33
N GLU A 69 4.19 -16.44 -22.36
CA GLU A 69 3.08 -16.33 -21.45
C GLU A 69 1.90 -15.59 -22.09
N PRO A 70 0.66 -16.13 -21.93
CA PRO A 70 -0.50 -15.53 -22.57
C PRO A 70 -0.77 -14.13 -22.08
N ASP A 71 -1.35 -13.31 -22.95
CA ASP A 71 -1.81 -11.96 -22.61
C ASP A 71 -2.74 -11.97 -21.40
N ILE A 72 -2.77 -10.88 -20.65
CA ILE A 72 -3.71 -10.73 -19.53
C ILE A 72 -5.13 -10.63 -20.09
N LEU A 73 -6.06 -11.40 -19.51
CA LEU A 73 -7.46 -11.45 -19.92
C LEU A 73 -8.33 -10.53 -19.08
N GLU A 74 -9.42 -10.02 -19.65
CA GLU A 74 -10.41 -9.21 -18.89
C GLU A 74 -11.00 -9.97 -17.70
N CYS A 75 -11.21 -11.29 -17.83
CA CYS A 75 -11.73 -12.11 -16.74
C CYS A 75 -10.77 -12.20 -15.54
N GLU A 76 -9.45 -12.17 -15.76
CA GLU A 76 -8.46 -12.12 -14.70
C GLU A 76 -8.52 -10.79 -13.95
N VAL A 77 -8.65 -9.68 -14.69
CA VAL A 77 -8.81 -8.34 -14.10
C VAL A 77 -10.09 -8.26 -13.28
N LYS A 78 -11.19 -8.76 -13.80
CA LYS A 78 -12.48 -8.81 -13.09
C LYS A 78 -12.38 -9.63 -11.81
N TRP A 79 -11.84 -10.84 -11.89
CA TRP A 79 -11.60 -11.70 -10.74
C TRP A 79 -10.69 -11.02 -9.69
N ALA A 80 -9.59 -10.43 -10.13
CA ALA A 80 -8.67 -9.73 -9.23
C ALA A 80 -9.35 -8.55 -8.52
N LEU A 81 -10.13 -7.76 -9.26
CA LEU A 81 -10.86 -6.62 -8.72
C LEU A 81 -11.92 -7.05 -7.69
N GLU A 82 -12.69 -8.10 -7.97
CA GLU A 82 -13.69 -8.68 -7.06
C GLU A 82 -13.04 -9.26 -5.78
N SER A 83 -11.81 -9.74 -5.89
CA SER A 83 -11.05 -10.30 -4.76
C SER A 83 -10.45 -9.25 -3.82
N ILE A 84 -10.46 -7.96 -4.19
CA ILE A 84 -9.98 -6.88 -3.32
C ILE A 84 -11.09 -6.51 -2.34
N THR A 85 -10.76 -6.60 -1.04
CA THR A 85 -11.70 -6.25 0.02
C THR A 85 -11.96 -4.74 0.07
N THR A 86 -13.23 -4.38 0.28
CA THR A 86 -13.69 -3.00 0.49
C THR A 86 -13.23 -2.43 1.85
N ASN A 87 -13.44 -1.14 2.04
CA ASN A 87 -13.10 -0.43 3.29
C ASN A 87 -11.62 -0.55 3.70
N LYS A 88 -10.72 -0.71 2.74
CA LYS A 88 -9.28 -0.70 2.98
C LYS A 88 -8.68 0.63 2.56
N ALA A 89 -7.72 1.10 3.35
CA ALA A 89 -6.96 2.28 2.99
C ALA A 89 -6.21 2.04 1.68
N SER A 90 -6.35 3.01 0.77
CA SER A 90 -5.52 3.09 -0.44
C SER A 90 -4.31 3.98 -0.18
N LYS A 91 -3.32 3.89 -1.06
CA LYS A 91 -2.30 4.93 -1.20
C LYS A 91 -2.97 6.28 -1.48
N GLY A 92 -2.27 7.36 -1.21
CA GLY A 92 -2.75 8.74 -1.35
C GLY A 92 -3.22 9.19 -2.75
N ASP A 93 -3.47 8.27 -3.69
CA ASP A 93 -4.15 8.53 -4.96
C ASP A 93 -5.66 8.85 -4.79
N GLY A 94 -6.19 8.61 -3.59
CA GLY A 94 -7.57 8.92 -3.26
C GLY A 94 -8.62 8.07 -3.97
N ILE A 95 -8.22 7.05 -4.73
CA ILE A 95 -9.16 6.18 -5.46
C ILE A 95 -9.55 4.98 -4.60
N PRO A 96 -10.75 4.97 -4.01
CA PRO A 96 -11.23 3.84 -3.23
C PRO A 96 -11.62 2.68 -4.16
N VAL A 97 -11.49 1.45 -3.66
CA VAL A 97 -11.85 0.25 -4.44
C VAL A 97 -13.34 0.25 -4.81
N GLU A 98 -14.17 0.85 -3.99
CA GLU A 98 -15.61 1.00 -4.21
C GLU A 98 -15.94 1.74 -5.51
N LEU A 99 -15.07 2.69 -5.92
CA LEU A 99 -15.24 3.40 -7.19
C LEU A 99 -15.13 2.44 -8.38
N PHE A 100 -14.15 1.52 -8.35
CA PHE A 100 -14.02 0.50 -9.39
C PHE A 100 -15.22 -0.44 -9.44
N GLN A 101 -15.80 -0.75 -8.27
CA GLN A 101 -17.00 -1.61 -8.19
C GLN A 101 -18.27 -0.91 -8.70
N ILE A 102 -18.37 0.41 -8.54
CA ILE A 102 -19.46 1.21 -9.08
C ILE A 102 -19.38 1.30 -10.61
N LEU A 103 -18.19 1.50 -11.16
CA LEU A 103 -17.93 1.61 -12.60
C LEU A 103 -17.99 0.27 -13.35
N LYS A 104 -17.98 -0.86 -12.61
CA LYS A 104 -18.12 -2.23 -13.15
C LYS A 104 -17.27 -2.47 -14.40
N ASP A 105 -17.93 -2.77 -15.52
CA ASP A 105 -17.27 -3.17 -16.79
C ASP A 105 -16.35 -2.09 -17.36
N ASP A 106 -16.66 -0.81 -17.16
CA ASP A 106 -15.81 0.28 -17.63
C ASP A 106 -14.47 0.33 -16.86
N SER A 107 -14.52 0.09 -15.55
CA SER A 107 -13.31 0.00 -14.74
C SER A 107 -12.47 -1.22 -15.13
N VAL A 108 -13.09 -2.36 -15.45
CA VAL A 108 -12.40 -3.57 -15.90
C VAL A 108 -11.66 -3.30 -17.22
N LYS A 109 -12.31 -2.67 -18.21
CA LYS A 109 -11.70 -2.34 -19.50
C LYS A 109 -10.47 -1.43 -19.35
N VAL A 110 -10.59 -0.37 -18.53
CA VAL A 110 -9.49 0.56 -18.28
C VAL A 110 -8.32 -0.15 -17.59
N LEU A 111 -8.60 -0.90 -16.52
CA LEU A 111 -7.58 -1.64 -15.80
C LEU A 111 -6.93 -2.72 -16.67
N HIS A 112 -7.72 -3.41 -17.50
CA HIS A 112 -7.22 -4.40 -18.45
C HIS A 112 -6.23 -3.79 -19.44
N SER A 113 -6.58 -2.64 -20.04
CA SER A 113 -5.67 -1.92 -20.94
C SER A 113 -4.35 -1.56 -20.26
N ILE A 114 -4.40 -1.07 -19.01
CA ILE A 114 -3.20 -0.73 -18.23
C ILE A 114 -2.38 -2.00 -17.92
N CYS A 115 -3.03 -3.05 -17.44
CA CYS A 115 -2.36 -4.31 -17.11
C CYS A 115 -1.70 -4.95 -18.33
N GLN A 116 -2.36 -4.94 -19.49
CA GLN A 116 -1.79 -5.41 -20.75
C GLN A 116 -0.58 -4.58 -21.18
N GLN A 117 -0.65 -3.26 -21.04
CA GLN A 117 0.49 -2.40 -21.36
C GLN A 117 1.68 -2.72 -20.47
N ILE A 118 1.48 -2.87 -19.14
CA ILE A 118 2.53 -3.26 -18.21
C ILE A 118 3.11 -4.62 -18.60
N TRP A 119 2.24 -5.59 -18.94
CA TRP A 119 2.64 -6.94 -19.31
C TRP A 119 3.54 -6.95 -20.56
N LYS A 120 3.14 -6.21 -21.60
CA LYS A 120 3.90 -6.14 -22.87
C LYS A 120 5.18 -5.33 -22.77
N THR A 121 5.16 -4.23 -22.02
CA THR A 121 6.32 -3.32 -21.95
C THR A 121 7.26 -3.58 -20.79
N GLN A 122 6.83 -4.40 -19.82
CA GLN A 122 7.52 -4.63 -18.53
C GLN A 122 7.76 -3.32 -17.74
N GLN A 123 7.02 -2.25 -18.09
CA GLN A 123 7.16 -0.95 -17.46
C GLN A 123 5.97 -0.63 -16.57
N TRP A 124 6.25 -0.52 -15.27
CA TRP A 124 5.27 -0.11 -14.29
C TRP A 124 5.12 1.41 -14.24
N PRO A 125 3.90 1.95 -14.08
CA PRO A 125 3.70 3.36 -13.82
C PRO A 125 4.50 3.81 -12.59
N GLN A 126 5.08 5.02 -12.64
CA GLN A 126 5.94 5.50 -11.55
C GLN A 126 5.20 5.58 -10.21
N ASP A 127 3.92 5.94 -10.25
CA ASP A 127 3.09 6.00 -9.05
C ASP A 127 2.80 4.62 -8.45
N TRP A 128 2.84 3.54 -9.25
CA TRP A 128 2.64 2.18 -8.76
C TRP A 128 3.91 1.62 -8.11
N LYS A 129 5.07 2.13 -8.48
CA LYS A 129 6.38 1.75 -7.88
C LYS A 129 6.59 2.34 -6.49
N ARG A 130 5.75 3.29 -6.05
CA ARG A 130 5.88 3.96 -4.77
C ARG A 130 4.87 3.44 -3.78
N SER A 131 5.30 3.15 -2.57
CA SER A 131 4.44 2.83 -1.43
C SER A 131 4.42 3.97 -0.43
N VAL A 132 3.30 4.15 0.25
CA VAL A 132 3.22 5.00 1.43
C VAL A 132 3.18 4.09 2.65
N PHE A 133 4.10 4.29 3.58
CA PHE A 133 4.15 3.48 4.79
C PHE A 133 3.26 4.07 5.87
N SER A 134 2.37 3.25 6.41
CA SER A 134 1.59 3.55 7.60
C SER A 134 2.21 2.82 8.78
N LEU A 135 2.49 3.58 9.84
CA LEU A 135 3.15 3.09 11.05
C LEU A 135 2.08 2.85 12.13
N ILE A 136 1.89 1.61 12.52
CA ILE A 136 0.91 1.22 13.55
C ILE A 136 1.67 0.82 14.82
N PRO A 137 1.49 1.53 15.94
CA PRO A 137 2.19 1.20 17.17
C PRO A 137 1.78 -0.16 17.72
N LYS A 138 2.75 -0.95 18.14
CA LYS A 138 2.58 -2.15 18.97
C LYS A 138 2.44 -1.75 20.44
N LYS A 139 2.17 -2.73 21.29
CA LYS A 139 2.29 -2.53 22.74
C LYS A 139 3.79 -2.37 23.08
N GLY A 140 4.15 -1.30 23.79
CA GLY A 140 5.52 -1.05 24.21
C GLY A 140 5.91 0.41 24.13
N ASN A 141 7.23 0.66 24.04
CA ASN A 141 7.78 2.02 23.99
C ASN A 141 7.52 2.63 22.60
N ILE A 142 6.65 3.64 22.55
CA ILE A 142 6.29 4.35 21.32
C ILE A 142 7.43 5.14 20.68
N LYS A 143 8.54 5.33 21.41
CA LYS A 143 9.72 6.04 20.89
C LYS A 143 10.64 5.14 20.04
N GLU A 144 10.43 3.84 20.05
CA GLU A 144 11.26 2.88 19.32
C GLU A 144 10.60 2.46 18.02
N CYS A 145 11.33 2.59 16.89
CA CYS A 145 10.83 2.20 15.57
C CYS A 145 10.47 0.72 15.52
N SER A 146 11.19 -0.17 16.22
CA SER A 146 10.91 -1.61 16.30
C SER A 146 9.55 -1.94 16.91
N ASN A 147 8.97 -1.03 17.69
CA ASN A 147 7.65 -1.16 18.29
C ASN A 147 6.50 -0.72 17.36
N TYR A 148 6.75 -0.68 16.06
CA TYR A 148 5.72 -0.39 15.07
C TYR A 148 5.60 -1.51 14.06
N HIS A 149 4.36 -1.75 13.60
CA HIS A 149 4.10 -2.48 12.37
C HIS A 149 4.13 -1.50 11.22
N THR A 150 4.92 -1.80 10.21
CA THR A 150 5.00 -1.00 8.99
C THR A 150 4.10 -1.64 7.93
N ILE A 151 3.04 -0.94 7.54
CA ILE A 151 2.12 -1.38 6.50
C ILE A 151 2.38 -0.55 5.24
N ALA A 152 2.74 -1.22 4.15
CA ALA A 152 2.87 -0.56 2.85
C ALA A 152 1.49 -0.39 2.21
N LEU A 153 1.11 0.86 1.98
CA LEU A 153 -0.10 1.22 1.24
C LEU A 153 0.26 1.43 -0.22
N ILE A 154 -0.36 0.67 -1.09
CA ILE A 154 -0.25 0.77 -2.54
C ILE A 154 -1.62 1.08 -3.16
N SER A 155 -1.64 1.58 -4.40
CA SER A 155 -2.89 1.87 -5.10
C SER A 155 -3.74 0.60 -5.30
N HIS A 156 -5.06 0.74 -5.33
CA HIS A 156 -5.93 -0.41 -5.60
C HIS A 156 -5.73 -0.95 -7.01
N ALA A 157 -5.46 -0.08 -7.98
CA ALA A 157 -5.15 -0.49 -9.34
C ALA A 157 -3.87 -1.36 -9.42
N SER A 158 -2.81 -0.99 -8.69
CA SER A 158 -1.60 -1.82 -8.64
C SER A 158 -1.84 -3.17 -7.95
N LYS A 159 -2.73 -3.22 -6.94
CA LYS A 159 -3.13 -4.49 -6.30
C LYS A 159 -3.80 -5.46 -7.28
N VAL A 160 -4.57 -4.95 -8.24
CA VAL A 160 -5.18 -5.80 -9.28
C VAL A 160 -4.09 -6.53 -10.06
N MET A 161 -3.11 -5.80 -10.58
CA MET A 161 -2.00 -6.40 -11.32
C MET A 161 -1.21 -7.42 -10.47
N LEU A 162 -0.89 -7.06 -9.23
CA LEU A 162 -0.17 -7.98 -8.33
C LEU A 162 -0.95 -9.25 -8.04
N LYS A 163 -2.28 -9.18 -7.93
CA LYS A 163 -3.12 -10.37 -7.74
C LYS A 163 -3.14 -11.28 -8.96
N ILE A 164 -3.16 -10.71 -10.17
CA ILE A 164 -3.05 -11.48 -11.41
C ILE A 164 -1.70 -12.21 -11.44
N LEU A 165 -0.60 -11.48 -11.18
CA LEU A 165 0.73 -12.08 -11.14
C LEU A 165 0.82 -13.19 -10.09
N GLN A 166 0.30 -12.95 -8.89
CA GLN A 166 0.27 -13.97 -7.82
C GLN A 166 -0.47 -15.23 -8.26
N ALA A 167 -1.62 -15.09 -8.94
CA ALA A 167 -2.39 -16.25 -9.40
C ALA A 167 -1.70 -17.04 -10.52
N ARG A 168 -0.91 -16.36 -11.36
CA ARG A 168 -0.14 -17.02 -12.44
C ARG A 168 1.12 -17.73 -11.95
N LEU A 169 1.65 -17.34 -10.79
CA LEU A 169 2.84 -17.94 -10.18
C LEU A 169 2.52 -19.13 -9.25
N GLN A 170 1.25 -19.41 -8.98
CA GLN A 170 0.79 -20.55 -8.18
C GLN A 170 0.48 -21.75 -9.06
#